data_2fe225efc82b2a60ff85b9ef0ab98f64
#
_entry.id   2fe225efc82b2a60ff85b9ef0ab98f64
#
_cell.length_a   1.000
_cell.length_b   1.000
_cell.length_c   1.000
_cell.angle_alpha   90.00
_cell.angle_beta   90.00
_cell.angle_gamma   90.00
#
_symmetry.space_group_name_H-M   'P 1'
#
loop_
_entity.id
_entity.type
_entity.pdbx_description
1 polymer ?
#
loop_
_entity_poly.entity_id
_entity_poly.type
_entity_poly.pdbx_seq_one_letter_code
_entity_poly.pdbx_strand_id
1 'polypeptide(L)'
;RHEIENMEPQFKDIRIGNPLLYTVEDYEKVVDVLSAEYKGNNSTLFVGHGTYTPATACYAMLDYMLKDKGFSQMHIGTIEGYPSFETVLRRLKSDQNNQVTLVPFMFVAGDHAVNDIDTEWKSALEKEGFRVNTNLRGLGEIPMIQDLFIEHARFACNYKMVKILDKKKRYANEGN
;
A
#
# COMPACT_ATOMS: atom_id res chain seq x y z
N ARG A 1 -0.86 14.62 -9.80
CA ARG A 1 0.29 15.45 -10.22
C ARG A 1 -0.18 16.62 -11.10
N HIS A 2 -1.03 16.38 -12.08
CA HIS A 2 -1.58 17.42 -12.96
C HIS A 2 -2.32 18.52 -12.19
N GLU A 3 -3.14 18.15 -11.20
CA GLU A 3 -3.82 19.10 -10.30
C GLU A 3 -2.82 20.02 -9.58
N ILE A 4 -1.70 19.46 -9.11
CA ILE A 4 -0.67 20.22 -8.39
C ILE A 4 0.06 21.17 -9.33
N GLU A 5 0.35 20.76 -10.57
CA GLU A 5 1.00 21.59 -11.59
C GLU A 5 0.16 22.83 -11.92
N ASN A 6 -1.18 22.69 -11.91
CA ASN A 6 -2.10 23.82 -12.11
C ASN A 6 -2.10 24.82 -10.94
N MET A 7 -1.70 24.39 -9.73
CA MET A 7 -1.62 25.23 -8.54
C MET A 7 -0.24 25.90 -8.37
N GLU A 8 0.80 25.46 -9.07
CA GLU A 8 2.17 26.02 -8.95
C GLU A 8 2.23 27.56 -8.98
N PRO A 9 1.47 28.26 -9.85
CA PRO A 9 1.51 29.73 -9.87
C PRO A 9 1.01 30.43 -8.60
N GLN A 10 0.28 29.71 -7.74
CA GLN A 10 -0.29 30.24 -6.50
C GLN A 10 0.66 30.12 -5.29
N PHE A 11 1.76 29.40 -5.45
CA PHE A 11 2.70 29.09 -4.36
C PHE A 11 4.13 29.47 -4.74
N LYS A 12 4.91 29.87 -3.76
CA LYS A 12 6.34 30.18 -3.94
C LYS A 12 7.15 28.93 -4.31
N ASP A 13 6.82 27.80 -3.75
CA ASP A 13 7.44 26.50 -4.03
C ASP A 13 6.43 25.40 -3.68
N ILE A 14 6.30 24.40 -4.56
CA ILE A 14 5.52 23.18 -4.30
C ILE A 14 6.45 21.99 -4.46
N ARG A 15 6.42 21.11 -3.47
CA ARG A 15 7.19 19.87 -3.48
C ARG A 15 6.28 18.68 -3.23
N ILE A 16 6.52 17.61 -3.97
CA ILE A 16 5.77 16.37 -3.85
C ILE A 16 6.67 15.35 -3.17
N GLY A 17 6.22 14.84 -2.03
CA GLY A 17 6.88 13.74 -1.33
C GLY A 17 6.69 12.41 -2.07
N ASN A 18 7.50 11.44 -1.71
CA ASN A 18 7.37 10.08 -2.20
C ASN A 18 6.11 9.41 -1.61
N PRO A 19 5.45 8.49 -2.33
CA PRO A 19 4.42 7.63 -1.75
C PRO A 19 5.03 6.69 -0.70
N LEU A 20 4.19 6.07 0.13
CA LEU A 20 4.62 5.14 1.19
C LEU A 20 5.52 4.01 0.66
N LEU A 21 5.17 3.43 -0.48
CA LEU A 21 5.90 2.35 -1.14
C LEU A 21 6.64 2.93 -2.36
N TYR A 22 7.87 3.37 -2.19
CA TYR A 22 8.65 4.01 -3.26
C TYR A 22 10.00 3.35 -3.49
N THR A 23 10.81 3.20 -2.44
CA THR A 23 12.12 2.51 -2.49
C THR A 23 11.99 1.11 -1.89
N VAL A 24 12.95 0.23 -2.17
CA VAL A 24 13.01 -1.11 -1.54
C VAL A 24 13.06 -0.97 -0.02
N GLU A 25 13.80 0.01 0.50
CA GLU A 25 13.90 0.29 1.93
C GLU A 25 12.54 0.68 2.54
N ASP A 26 11.69 1.44 1.81
CA ASP A 26 10.35 1.76 2.27
C ASP A 26 9.49 0.49 2.42
N TYR A 27 9.58 -0.42 1.44
CA TYR A 27 8.90 -1.72 1.54
C TYR A 27 9.38 -2.53 2.73
N GLU A 28 10.70 -2.59 2.97
CA GLU A 28 11.26 -3.29 4.13
C GLU A 28 10.72 -2.73 5.43
N LYS A 29 10.74 -1.41 5.60
CA LYS A 29 10.18 -0.73 6.77
C LYS A 29 8.69 -1.04 6.94
N VAL A 30 7.91 -1.01 5.86
CA VAL A 30 6.48 -1.33 5.90
C VAL A 30 6.26 -2.79 6.29
N VAL A 31 7.01 -3.74 5.74
CA VAL A 31 6.94 -5.17 6.13
C VAL A 31 7.23 -5.32 7.62
N ASP A 32 8.27 -4.67 8.13
CA ASP A 32 8.63 -4.74 9.55
C ASP A 32 7.51 -4.17 10.44
N VAL A 33 6.89 -3.06 10.04
CA VAL A 33 5.74 -2.48 10.76
C VAL A 33 4.55 -3.42 10.74
N LEU A 34 4.15 -3.93 9.58
CA LEU A 34 2.99 -4.80 9.46
C LEU A 34 3.18 -6.11 10.23
N SER A 35 4.37 -6.69 10.16
CA SER A 35 4.68 -7.93 10.87
C SER A 35 4.73 -7.76 12.38
N ALA A 36 5.15 -6.61 12.88
CA ALA A 36 5.16 -6.32 14.31
C ALA A 36 3.74 -6.03 14.84
N GLU A 37 2.96 -5.23 14.12
CA GLU A 37 1.63 -4.76 14.54
C GLU A 37 0.57 -5.87 14.46
N TYR A 38 0.66 -6.75 13.44
CA TYR A 38 -0.34 -7.79 13.17
C TYR A 38 0.20 -9.21 13.41
N LYS A 39 1.11 -9.34 14.36
CA LYS A 39 1.66 -10.65 14.75
C LYS A 39 0.59 -11.52 15.37
N GLY A 40 0.38 -12.72 14.80
CA GLY A 40 -0.61 -13.67 15.30
C GLY A 40 -0.52 -15.02 14.61
N ASN A 41 -1.42 -15.94 15.02
CA ASN A 41 -1.50 -17.29 14.44
C ASN A 41 -2.54 -17.38 13.31
N ASN A 42 -3.33 -16.34 13.11
CA ASN A 42 -4.36 -16.28 12.07
C ASN A 42 -3.77 -15.69 10.78
N SER A 43 -4.35 -16.05 9.65
CA SER A 43 -4.03 -15.35 8.40
C SER A 43 -4.47 -13.90 8.49
N THR A 44 -3.61 -12.97 8.07
CA THR A 44 -3.93 -11.55 7.98
C THR A 44 -3.99 -11.14 6.52
N LEU A 45 -5.11 -10.56 6.12
CA LEU A 45 -5.31 -10.05 4.77
C LEU A 45 -5.43 -8.54 4.78
N PHE A 46 -4.40 -7.89 4.29
CA PHE A 46 -4.37 -6.45 4.07
C PHE A 46 -5.05 -6.12 2.75
N VAL A 47 -6.10 -5.31 2.78
CA VAL A 47 -6.90 -4.94 1.61
C VAL A 47 -6.61 -3.49 1.24
N GLY A 48 -5.91 -3.29 0.13
CA GLY A 48 -5.68 -1.98 -0.46
C GLY A 48 -6.79 -1.58 -1.43
N HIS A 49 -6.93 -0.28 -1.70
CA HIS A 49 -7.84 0.18 -2.75
C HIS A 49 -7.43 -0.40 -4.11
N GLY A 50 -6.12 -0.40 -4.38
CA GLY A 50 -5.58 -0.85 -5.67
C GLY A 50 -5.72 0.19 -6.77
N THR A 51 -5.42 -0.21 -7.99
CA THR A 51 -5.54 0.62 -9.19
C THR A 51 -5.36 -0.23 -10.44
N TYR A 52 -5.96 0.17 -11.55
CA TYR A 52 -5.75 -0.44 -12.88
C TYR A 52 -4.50 0.10 -13.61
N THR A 53 -3.75 1.02 -13.00
CA THR A 53 -2.49 1.52 -13.55
C THR A 53 -1.31 0.62 -13.19
N PRO A 54 -0.13 0.75 -13.84
CA PRO A 54 1.07 -0.01 -13.47
C PRO A 54 1.49 0.11 -11.99
N ALA A 55 1.02 1.13 -11.27
CA ALA A 55 1.26 1.30 -9.84
C ALA A 55 0.66 0.15 -9.00
N THR A 56 -0.26 -0.65 -9.53
CA THR A 56 -0.78 -1.86 -8.86
C THR A 56 0.33 -2.85 -8.51
N ALA A 57 1.47 -2.83 -9.23
CA ALA A 57 2.61 -3.70 -8.96
C ALA A 57 3.20 -3.54 -7.55
N CYS A 58 3.01 -2.37 -6.91
CA CYS A 58 3.50 -2.14 -5.55
C CYS A 58 2.85 -3.10 -4.53
N TYR A 59 1.59 -3.44 -4.70
CA TYR A 59 0.89 -4.39 -3.84
C TYR A 59 1.43 -5.80 -3.99
N ALA A 60 1.69 -6.24 -5.23
CA ALA A 60 2.28 -7.55 -5.50
C ALA A 60 3.72 -7.65 -4.97
N MET A 61 4.52 -6.58 -5.08
CA MET A 61 5.86 -6.53 -4.51
C MET A 61 5.82 -6.63 -2.98
N LEU A 62 4.94 -5.88 -2.32
CA LEU A 62 4.79 -5.94 -0.87
C LEU A 62 4.38 -7.35 -0.41
N ASP A 63 3.41 -7.97 -1.10
CA ASP A 63 2.98 -9.34 -0.81
C ASP A 63 4.13 -10.34 -0.96
N TYR A 64 4.94 -10.21 -2.03
CA TYR A 64 6.13 -11.04 -2.22
C TYR A 64 7.13 -10.86 -1.07
N MET A 65 7.44 -9.63 -0.68
CA MET A 65 8.42 -9.35 0.38
C MET A 65 7.97 -9.86 1.75
N LEU A 66 6.66 -9.82 2.05
CA LEU A 66 6.11 -10.46 3.25
C LEU A 66 6.43 -11.96 3.27
N LYS A 67 6.25 -12.66 2.16
CA LYS A 67 6.54 -14.09 2.04
C LYS A 67 8.05 -14.37 2.15
N ASP A 68 8.86 -13.60 1.44
CA ASP A 68 10.32 -13.71 1.43
C ASP A 68 10.93 -13.55 2.83
N LYS A 69 10.35 -12.66 3.64
CA LYS A 69 10.73 -12.48 5.07
C LYS A 69 10.07 -13.50 6.02
N GLY A 70 9.36 -14.51 5.50
CA GLY A 70 8.81 -15.62 6.28
C GLY A 70 7.40 -15.39 6.84
N PHE A 71 6.73 -14.28 6.50
CA PHE A 71 5.36 -14.00 6.93
C PHE A 71 4.34 -14.62 5.95
N SER A 72 4.37 -15.94 5.80
CA SER A 72 3.56 -16.67 4.81
C SER A 72 2.06 -16.47 4.98
N GLN A 73 1.59 -16.25 6.22
CA GLN A 73 0.17 -16.04 6.54
C GLN A 73 -0.31 -14.58 6.39
N MET A 74 0.57 -13.66 6.00
CA MET A 74 0.21 -12.28 5.71
C MET A 74 0.04 -12.09 4.20
N HIS A 75 -1.11 -11.65 3.74
CA HIS A 75 -1.45 -11.50 2.35
C HIS A 75 -1.84 -10.06 2.02
N ILE A 76 -1.58 -9.66 0.79
CA ILE A 76 -2.06 -8.39 0.24
C ILE A 76 -3.10 -8.69 -0.83
N GLY A 77 -4.25 -8.01 -0.76
CA GLY A 77 -5.27 -7.99 -1.78
C GLY A 77 -5.67 -6.57 -2.14
N THR A 78 -6.37 -6.40 -3.25
CA THR A 78 -6.83 -5.10 -3.72
C THR A 78 -8.27 -5.16 -4.18
N ILE A 79 -9.03 -4.08 -3.92
CA ILE A 79 -10.40 -3.92 -4.42
C ILE A 79 -10.35 -3.78 -5.94
N GLU A 80 -9.41 -2.97 -6.45
CA GLU A 80 -9.17 -2.76 -7.88
C GLU A 80 -7.76 -3.24 -8.27
N GLY A 81 -7.64 -3.93 -9.40
CA GLY A 81 -6.36 -4.35 -9.95
C GLY A 81 -5.85 -5.68 -9.39
N TYR A 82 -4.60 -5.73 -8.92
CA TYR A 82 -3.95 -6.98 -8.53
C TYR A 82 -3.06 -6.79 -7.28
N PRO A 83 -3.03 -7.78 -6.34
CA PRO A 83 -3.70 -9.10 -6.34
C PRO A 83 -5.22 -9.02 -6.13
N SER A 84 -6.00 -9.70 -6.98
CA SER A 84 -7.46 -9.72 -6.89
C SER A 84 -7.96 -10.60 -5.74
N PHE A 85 -9.26 -10.48 -5.43
CA PHE A 85 -9.93 -11.33 -4.44
C PHE A 85 -9.70 -12.83 -4.72
N GLU A 86 -9.88 -13.28 -5.98
CA GLU A 86 -9.71 -14.69 -6.36
C GLU A 86 -8.26 -15.17 -6.16
N THR A 87 -7.30 -14.28 -6.40
CA THR A 87 -5.88 -14.60 -6.18
C THR A 87 -5.60 -14.81 -4.70
N VAL A 88 -6.11 -13.92 -3.85
CA VAL A 88 -5.96 -14.04 -2.40
C VAL A 88 -6.72 -15.24 -1.85
N LEU A 89 -7.94 -15.48 -2.32
CA LEU A 89 -8.76 -16.62 -1.89
C LEU A 89 -8.03 -17.96 -2.14
N ARG A 90 -7.39 -18.12 -3.31
CA ARG A 90 -6.60 -19.34 -3.59
C ARG A 90 -5.43 -19.52 -2.60
N ARG A 91 -4.79 -18.42 -2.19
CA ARG A 91 -3.70 -18.45 -1.22
C ARG A 91 -4.18 -18.77 0.17
N LEU A 92 -5.24 -18.11 0.64
CA LEU A 92 -5.87 -18.39 1.93
C LEU A 92 -6.33 -19.85 2.04
N LYS A 93 -6.83 -20.44 0.95
CA LYS A 93 -7.20 -21.87 0.90
C LYS A 93 -5.98 -22.80 1.00
N SER A 94 -4.78 -22.34 0.68
CA SER A 94 -3.55 -23.09 0.87
C SER A 94 -2.96 -22.94 2.27
N ASP A 95 -3.38 -21.94 3.02
CA ASP A 95 -3.03 -21.80 4.42
C ASP A 95 -3.71 -22.91 5.25
N GLN A 96 -3.01 -23.41 6.23
CA GLN A 96 -3.56 -24.44 7.14
C GLN A 96 -4.49 -23.84 8.22
N ASN A 97 -5.06 -22.68 7.95
CA ASN A 97 -5.88 -21.92 8.90
C ASN A 97 -7.14 -21.36 8.20
N ASN A 98 -8.30 -21.55 8.85
CA ASN A 98 -9.56 -21.03 8.36
C ASN A 98 -9.98 -19.70 9.04
N GLN A 99 -9.08 -19.07 9.81
CA GLN A 99 -9.33 -17.80 10.47
C GLN A 99 -8.55 -16.70 9.75
N VAL A 100 -9.27 -15.65 9.35
CA VAL A 100 -8.71 -14.52 8.61
C VAL A 100 -9.06 -13.22 9.31
N THR A 101 -8.09 -12.34 9.48
CA THR A 101 -8.30 -10.96 9.91
C THR A 101 -8.14 -10.04 8.72
N LEU A 102 -9.19 -9.30 8.35
CA LEU A 102 -9.17 -8.26 7.33
C LEU A 102 -8.68 -6.95 7.92
N VAL A 103 -7.75 -6.30 7.23
CA VAL A 103 -7.15 -5.02 7.64
C VAL A 103 -7.08 -4.09 6.42
N PRO A 104 -7.57 -2.84 6.52
CA PRO A 104 -7.39 -1.87 5.43
C PRO A 104 -5.89 -1.55 5.22
N PHE A 105 -5.39 -1.73 4.01
CA PHE A 105 -4.10 -1.20 3.60
C PHE A 105 -4.32 0.16 2.94
N MET A 106 -4.83 1.10 3.74
CA MET A 106 -5.19 2.47 3.35
C MET A 106 -4.80 3.41 4.46
N PHE A 107 -4.37 4.62 4.12
CA PHE A 107 -3.96 5.61 5.13
C PHE A 107 -5.11 5.97 6.07
N VAL A 108 -6.30 6.17 5.51
CA VAL A 108 -7.55 6.37 6.23
C VAL A 108 -8.53 5.28 5.79
N ALA A 109 -9.10 4.56 6.74
CA ALA A 109 -10.21 3.64 6.50
C ALA A 109 -11.52 4.46 6.47
N GLY A 110 -11.82 5.09 5.33
CA GLY A 110 -13.07 5.82 5.12
C GLY A 110 -14.28 4.89 4.93
N ASP A 111 -15.49 5.44 4.96
CA ASP A 111 -16.75 4.68 4.92
C ASP A 111 -16.85 3.70 3.74
N HIS A 112 -16.38 4.08 2.54
CA HIS A 112 -16.36 3.18 1.39
C HIS A 112 -15.43 1.98 1.60
N ALA A 113 -14.22 2.22 2.08
CA ALA A 113 -13.25 1.17 2.35
C ALA A 113 -13.75 0.21 3.46
N VAL A 114 -14.39 0.76 4.48
CA VAL A 114 -15.00 -0.02 5.56
C VAL A 114 -16.11 -0.89 5.00
N ASN A 115 -17.01 -0.34 4.15
CA ASN A 115 -18.09 -1.10 3.55
C ASN A 115 -17.57 -2.23 2.65
N ASP A 116 -16.62 -1.95 1.75
CA ASP A 116 -16.04 -2.94 0.85
C ASP A 116 -15.37 -4.09 1.64
N ILE A 117 -14.68 -3.77 2.74
CA ILE A 117 -13.95 -4.76 3.54
C ILE A 117 -14.89 -5.52 4.49
N ASP A 118 -15.69 -4.81 5.31
CA ASP A 118 -16.50 -5.42 6.37
C ASP A 118 -17.82 -6.03 5.85
N THR A 119 -18.25 -5.68 4.64
CA THR A 119 -19.42 -6.28 4.02
C THR A 119 -19.06 -7.22 2.87
N GLU A 120 -18.45 -6.71 1.79
CA GLU A 120 -18.25 -7.51 0.57
C GLU A 120 -17.17 -8.58 0.76
N TRP A 121 -15.95 -8.20 1.14
CA TRP A 121 -14.85 -9.15 1.29
C TRP A 121 -15.09 -10.13 2.42
N LYS A 122 -15.59 -9.65 3.56
CA LYS A 122 -15.95 -10.50 4.70
C LYS A 122 -16.99 -11.52 4.31
N SER A 123 -18.13 -11.08 3.75
CA SER A 123 -19.20 -11.98 3.34
C SER A 123 -18.76 -13.00 2.28
N ALA A 124 -17.90 -12.58 1.34
CA ALA A 124 -17.37 -13.48 0.33
C ALA A 124 -16.46 -14.56 0.93
N LEU A 125 -15.58 -14.21 1.87
CA LEU A 125 -14.72 -15.16 2.57
C LEU A 125 -15.51 -16.08 3.50
N GLU A 126 -16.52 -15.58 4.19
CA GLU A 126 -17.41 -16.40 5.04
C GLU A 126 -18.17 -17.45 4.23
N LYS A 127 -18.64 -17.11 3.03
CA LYS A 127 -19.25 -18.06 2.08
C LYS A 127 -18.29 -19.16 1.64
N GLU A 128 -17.00 -18.88 1.62
CA GLU A 128 -15.94 -19.84 1.32
C GLU A 128 -15.46 -20.66 2.53
N GLY A 129 -16.11 -20.48 3.69
CA GLY A 129 -15.88 -21.26 4.91
C GLY A 129 -14.86 -20.68 5.88
N PHE A 130 -14.42 -19.45 5.68
CA PHE A 130 -13.51 -18.77 6.61
C PHE A 130 -14.27 -18.17 7.79
N ARG A 131 -13.62 -18.11 8.94
CA ARG A 131 -14.02 -17.27 10.07
C ARG A 131 -13.32 -15.94 9.95
N VAL A 132 -14.07 -14.88 9.72
CA VAL A 132 -13.50 -13.58 9.39
C VAL A 132 -13.67 -12.59 10.54
N ASN A 133 -12.56 -12.02 10.99
CA ASN A 133 -12.53 -10.85 11.86
C ASN A 133 -12.12 -9.63 11.04
N THR A 134 -12.49 -8.44 11.49
CA THR A 134 -12.09 -7.18 10.88
C THR A 134 -11.36 -6.30 11.91
N ASN A 135 -10.26 -5.71 11.51
CA ASN A 135 -9.57 -4.64 12.22
C ASN A 135 -9.50 -3.43 11.26
N LEU A 136 -10.46 -2.53 11.42
CA LEU A 136 -10.67 -1.41 10.48
C LEU A 136 -9.79 -0.18 10.77
N ARG A 137 -8.71 -0.37 11.50
CA ARG A 137 -7.72 0.67 11.76
C ARG A 137 -6.95 1.03 10.48
N GLY A 138 -6.94 2.31 10.11
CA GLY A 138 -6.17 2.82 8.98
C GLY A 138 -4.67 2.85 9.27
N LEU A 139 -3.83 2.76 8.22
CA LEU A 139 -2.36 2.82 8.35
C LEU A 139 -1.89 4.13 9.00
N GLY A 140 -2.61 5.24 8.78
CA GLY A 140 -2.31 6.54 9.39
C GLY A 140 -2.46 6.61 10.91
N GLU A 141 -3.04 5.58 11.54
CA GLU A 141 -3.14 5.44 12.98
C GLU A 141 -1.95 4.68 13.60
N ILE A 142 -1.04 4.17 12.78
CA ILE A 142 0.16 3.45 13.21
C ILE A 142 1.33 4.45 13.30
N PRO A 143 1.89 4.71 14.50
CA PRO A 143 2.94 5.72 14.66
C PRO A 143 4.14 5.52 13.73
N MET A 144 4.60 4.29 13.55
CA MET A 144 5.73 4.00 12.66
C MET A 144 5.42 4.30 11.19
N ILE A 145 4.17 4.16 10.75
CA ILE A 145 3.75 4.59 9.40
C ILE A 145 3.71 6.13 9.30
N GLN A 146 3.24 6.81 10.34
CA GLN A 146 3.30 8.28 10.40
C GLN A 146 4.74 8.78 10.28
N ASP A 147 5.69 8.13 10.97
CA ASP A 147 7.11 8.49 10.90
C ASP A 147 7.68 8.35 9.48
N LEU A 148 7.30 7.30 8.74
CA LEU A 148 7.69 7.13 7.33
C LEU A 148 7.17 8.30 6.45
N PHE A 149 5.94 8.73 6.63
CA PHE A 149 5.41 9.89 5.90
C PHE A 149 6.12 11.18 6.29
N ILE A 150 6.49 11.34 7.56
CA ILE A 150 7.28 12.49 8.03
C ILE A 150 8.69 12.46 7.42
N GLU A 151 9.34 11.31 7.32
CA GLU A 151 10.63 11.15 6.62
C GLU A 151 10.51 11.57 5.15
N HIS A 152 9.48 11.11 4.44
CA HIS A 152 9.25 11.48 3.04
C HIS A 152 8.96 12.98 2.88
N ALA A 153 8.22 13.59 3.81
CA ALA A 153 7.97 15.03 3.82
C ALA A 153 9.28 15.81 4.05
N ARG A 154 10.10 15.41 5.01
CA ARG A 154 11.42 16.02 5.27
C ARG A 154 12.34 15.88 4.06
N PHE A 155 12.35 14.71 3.42
CA PHE A 155 13.10 14.50 2.19
C PHE A 155 12.65 15.47 1.09
N ALA A 156 11.34 15.62 0.87
CA ALA A 156 10.80 16.56 -0.10
C ALA A 156 11.14 18.02 0.22
N CYS A 157 11.26 18.39 1.51
CA CYS A 157 11.73 19.73 1.92
C CYS A 157 13.19 19.99 1.56
N ASN A 158 14.04 18.98 1.59
CA ASN A 158 15.48 19.10 1.37
C ASN A 158 15.87 18.87 -0.09
N TYR A 159 15.11 18.08 -0.84
CA TYR A 159 15.45 17.65 -2.19
C TYR A 159 14.30 17.91 -3.17
N LYS A 160 14.57 18.68 -4.21
CA LYS A 160 13.61 18.89 -5.29
C LYS A 160 13.68 17.71 -6.29
N MET A 161 12.55 17.07 -6.55
CA MET A 161 12.50 16.00 -7.55
C MET A 161 12.85 16.54 -8.93
N VAL A 162 13.84 15.93 -9.58
CA VAL A 162 14.22 16.28 -10.95
C VAL A 162 13.23 15.63 -11.91
N LYS A 163 12.53 16.45 -12.71
CA LYS A 163 11.69 15.94 -13.81
C LYS A 163 12.61 15.28 -14.85
N ILE A 164 12.48 13.98 -15.07
CA ILE A 164 13.33 13.22 -16.03
C ILE A 164 13.25 13.83 -17.44
N LEU A 165 12.07 14.31 -17.84
CA LEU A 165 11.89 14.97 -19.14
C LEU A 165 12.70 16.27 -19.24
N ASP A 166 12.77 17.07 -18.18
CA ASP A 166 13.56 18.31 -18.17
C ASP A 166 15.06 18.02 -18.16
N LYS A 167 15.46 16.93 -17.49
CA LYS A 167 16.84 16.44 -17.52
C LYS A 167 17.23 15.95 -18.92
N LYS A 168 16.34 15.18 -19.59
CA LYS A 168 16.56 14.74 -20.98
C LYS A 168 16.65 15.92 -21.96
N LYS A 169 15.77 16.92 -21.82
CA LYS A 169 15.82 18.15 -22.64
C LYS A 169 17.14 18.90 -22.45
N ARG A 170 17.63 19.00 -21.21
CA ARG A 170 18.93 19.63 -20.92
C ARG A 170 20.05 18.90 -21.62
N TYR A 171 20.15 17.58 -21.49
CA TYR A 171 21.19 16.79 -22.16
C TYR A 171 21.11 16.86 -23.69
N ALA A 172 19.91 16.92 -24.27
CA ALA A 172 19.76 17.10 -25.71
C ALA A 172 20.26 18.48 -26.19
N ASN A 173 20.16 19.52 -25.35
CA ASN A 173 20.62 20.88 -25.70
C ASN A 173 22.12 21.10 -25.40
N GLU A 174 22.71 20.34 -24.48
CA GLU A 174 24.14 20.39 -24.13
C GLU A 174 25.00 19.52 -25.06
N GLY A 175 24.40 18.66 -25.87
CA GLY A 175 25.08 17.77 -26.83
C GLY A 175 25.16 18.29 -28.27
N ASN A 176 24.74 19.55 -28.52
CA ASN A 176 24.92 20.31 -29.74
C ASN A 176 25.83 21.51 -29.44
#